data_b59ff38b41bbf765e592ae10c019c3a9
#
_entry.id   b59ff38b41bbf765e592ae10c019c3a9
#
_cell.length_a   1.000
_cell.length_b   1.000
_cell.length_c   1.000
_cell.angle_alpha   90.00
_cell.angle_beta   90.00
_cell.angle_gamma   90.00
#
_symmetry.space_group_name_H-M   'P 1'
#
loop_
_entity.id
_entity.type
_entity.pdbx_description
1 polymer ?
#
loop_
_entity_poly.entity_id
_entity_poly.type
_entity_poly.pdbx_seq_one_letter_code
_entity_poly.pdbx_strand_id
1 'polypeptide(L)' 'MTITPQSILRFTVGLAVTAVILYLMWFFSAVVIYILVS' A
#
# COMPACT_ATOMS: atom_id res chain seq x y z
N MET A 1 11.20 -22.81 -13.65
CA MET A 1 10.32 -21.89 -12.99
C MET A 1 9.26 -21.43 -13.98
N THR A 2 8.07 -21.98 -13.87
CA THR A 2 6.98 -21.63 -14.77
C THR A 2 6.23 -20.43 -14.20
N ILE A 3 6.43 -19.28 -14.82
CA ILE A 3 5.72 -18.08 -14.41
C ILE A 3 4.39 -18.07 -15.14
N THR A 4 3.33 -18.40 -14.41
CA THR A 4 1.99 -18.36 -14.98
C THR A 4 1.45 -16.93 -14.91
N PRO A 5 0.60 -16.53 -15.89
CA PRO A 5 0.01 -15.20 -15.87
C PRO A 5 -0.76 -14.89 -14.58
N GLN A 6 -1.39 -15.93 -13.99
CA GLN A 6 -2.10 -15.79 -12.72
C GLN A 6 -1.16 -15.43 -11.59
N SER A 7 0.03 -16.04 -11.55
CA SER A 7 1.02 -15.79 -10.51
C SER A 7 1.52 -14.33 -10.56
N ILE A 8 1.81 -13.84 -11.76
CA ILE A 8 2.25 -12.47 -11.96
C ILE A 8 1.16 -11.49 -11.55
N LEU A 9 -0.07 -11.77 -11.96
CA LEU A 9 -1.21 -10.91 -11.65
C LEU A 9 -1.44 -10.82 -10.15
N ARG A 10 -1.40 -11.94 -9.47
CA ARG A 10 -1.56 -12.00 -8.01
C ARG A 10 -0.46 -11.24 -7.29
N PHE A 11 0.78 -11.41 -7.75
CA PHE A 11 1.91 -10.72 -7.15
C PHE A 11 1.79 -9.21 -7.32
N THR A 12 1.40 -8.75 -8.51
CA THR A 12 1.20 -7.34 -8.80
C THR A 12 0.09 -6.75 -7.94
N VAL A 13 -1.03 -7.46 -7.81
CA VAL A 13 -2.15 -7.01 -6.98
C VAL A 13 -1.72 -6.90 -5.51
N GLY A 14 -0.98 -7.89 -5.01
CA GLY A 14 -0.48 -7.86 -3.64
C GLY A 14 0.43 -6.66 -3.38
N LEU A 15 1.33 -6.37 -4.30
CA LEU A 15 2.21 -5.22 -4.19
C LEU A 15 1.42 -3.90 -4.22
N ALA A 16 0.46 -3.80 -5.13
CA ALA A 16 -0.37 -2.61 -5.24
C ALA A 16 -1.15 -2.36 -3.96
N VAL A 17 -1.77 -3.40 -3.41
CA VAL A 17 -2.55 -3.30 -2.17
C VAL A 17 -1.64 -2.88 -1.01
N THR A 18 -0.47 -3.51 -0.89
CA THR A 18 0.48 -3.16 0.17
C THR A 18 0.92 -1.71 0.05
N ALA A 19 1.21 -1.25 -1.15
CA ALA A 19 1.63 0.13 -1.38
C ALA A 19 0.53 1.12 -0.99
N VAL A 20 -0.71 0.82 -1.35
CA VAL A 20 -1.86 1.67 -1.00
C VAL A 20 -2.04 1.73 0.51
N ILE A 21 -1.94 0.59 1.20
CA ILE A 21 -2.09 0.54 2.65
C ILE A 21 -1.00 1.39 3.32
N LEU A 22 0.25 1.24 2.90
CA LEU A 22 1.35 2.02 3.46
C LEU A 22 1.16 3.51 3.21
N TYR A 23 0.71 3.87 2.02
CA TYR A 23 0.44 5.26 1.68
C TYR A 23 -0.66 5.86 2.55
N LEU A 24 -1.74 5.12 2.73
CA LEU A 24 -2.86 5.57 3.56
C LEU A 24 -2.45 5.72 5.03
N MET A 25 -1.66 4.77 5.55
CA MET A 25 -1.17 4.86 6.93
C MET A 25 -0.29 6.09 7.12
N TRP A 26 0.58 6.35 6.16
CA TRP A 26 1.44 7.54 6.21
C TRP A 26 0.62 8.81 6.19
N PHE A 27 -0.33 8.89 5.27
CA PHE A 27 -1.20 10.05 5.13
C PHE A 27 -2.01 10.30 6.39
N PHE A 28 -2.59 9.23 6.93
CA PHE A 28 -3.39 9.32 8.15
C PHE A 28 -2.55 9.82 9.33
N SER A 29 -1.35 9.28 9.48
CA SER A 29 -0.44 9.69 10.55
C SER A 29 -0.08 11.17 10.42
N ALA A 30 0.21 11.63 9.22
CA ALA A 30 0.54 13.02 8.97
C ALA A 30 -0.62 13.96 9.34
N VAL A 31 -1.84 13.57 8.98
CA VAL A 31 -3.04 14.36 9.28
C VAL A 31 -3.25 14.43 10.80
N VAL A 32 -3.10 13.31 11.49
CA VAL A 32 -3.26 13.27 12.95
C VAL A 32 -2.23 14.17 13.63
N ILE A 33 -0.97 14.09 13.23
CA ILE A 33 0.08 14.93 13.77
C ILE A 33 -0.22 16.41 13.51
N TYR A 34 -0.68 16.71 12.32
CA TYR A 34 -1.02 18.09 11.94
C TYR A 34 -2.12 18.65 12.83
N ILE A 35 -3.15 17.86 13.09
CA ILE A 35 -4.25 18.27 13.96
C ILE A 35 -3.78 18.45 15.40
N LEU A 36 -2.93 17.55 15.89
CA LEU A 36 -2.42 17.63 17.27
C LEU A 36 -1.50 18.84 17.48
N VAL A 37 -0.72 19.18 16.47
CA VAL A 37 0.22 20.32 16.56
C VAL A 37 -0.50 21.64 16.29
N SER A 38 -1.55 21.62 15.51
CA SER A 38 -2.35 22.79 15.23
C SER A 38 -3.34 23.07 16.39
#